data_2dbeb5e89b1b9091d0b946683fae23b3
#
_entry.id   2dbeb5e89b1b9091d0b946683fae23b3
#
_cell.length_a   1.000
_cell.length_b   1.000
_cell.length_c   1.000
_cell.angle_alpha   90.00
_cell.angle_beta   90.00
_cell.angle_gamma   90.00
#
_symmetry.space_group_name_H-M   'P 1'
#
loop_
_entity.id
_entity.type
_entity.pdbx_description
1 polymer ?
#
loop_
_entity_poly.entity_id
_entity_poly.type
_entity_poly.pdbx_seq_one_letter_code
_entity_poly.pdbx_strand_id
1 'polypeptide(L)'
;MKKLLLFLFSFFFTINCYSQITIKHFNASWNATNNVIWLKSLTDCSVKYYDITKYPELQKRYKVVVVPTIVVFQDGEEIERYQADISFKMPATKSEIQEAIDEAIMGGF
;
A
#
# COMPACT_ATOMS: atom_id res chain seq x y z
N MET A 1 -1.73 10.25 -44.14
CA MET A 1 -0.85 9.33 -43.44
C MET A 1 -0.40 9.88 -42.10
N LYS A 2 0.09 11.10 -42.01
CA LYS A 2 0.50 11.68 -40.73
C LYS A 2 -0.63 11.78 -39.71
N LYS A 3 -1.85 12.06 -40.16
CA LYS A 3 -3.02 12.16 -39.30
C LYS A 3 -3.38 10.82 -38.70
N LEU A 4 -3.18 9.72 -39.42
CA LEU A 4 -3.48 8.38 -38.96
C LEU A 4 -2.53 7.96 -37.84
N LEU A 5 -1.25 8.31 -37.95
CA LEU A 5 -0.27 8.02 -36.92
C LEU A 5 -0.55 8.77 -35.63
N LEU A 6 -0.95 10.02 -35.72
CA LEU A 6 -1.32 10.81 -34.54
C LEU A 6 -2.53 10.26 -33.85
N PHE A 7 -3.49 9.77 -34.60
CA PHE A 7 -4.68 9.16 -34.07
C PHE A 7 -4.36 7.87 -33.30
N LEU A 8 -3.50 7.03 -33.85
CA LEU A 8 -3.08 5.79 -33.20
C LEU A 8 -2.32 6.07 -31.91
N PHE A 9 -1.47 7.07 -31.91
CA PHE A 9 -0.73 7.47 -30.73
C PHE A 9 -1.66 7.94 -29.61
N SER A 10 -2.66 8.73 -29.94
CA SER A 10 -3.67 9.20 -29.00
C SER A 10 -4.45 8.04 -28.39
N PHE A 11 -4.71 6.99 -29.16
CA PHE A 11 -5.43 5.81 -28.71
C PHE A 11 -4.69 5.07 -27.58
N PHE A 12 -3.36 5.03 -27.63
CA PHE A 12 -2.56 4.37 -26.61
C PHE A 12 -2.69 5.00 -25.23
N PHE A 13 -2.91 6.30 -25.16
CA PHE A 13 -3.05 6.99 -23.88
C PHE A 13 -4.34 6.67 -23.15
N THR A 14 -5.35 6.18 -23.83
CA THR A 14 -6.64 5.89 -23.21
C THR A 14 -6.72 4.52 -22.58
N ILE A 15 -5.69 3.67 -22.75
CA ILE A 15 -5.73 2.27 -22.30
C ILE A 15 -5.15 2.07 -20.91
N ASN A 16 -4.39 3.03 -20.38
CA ASN A 16 -3.58 2.84 -19.17
C ASN A 16 -4.11 3.57 -17.93
N CYS A 17 -5.36 3.34 -17.57
CA CYS A 17 -5.95 4.01 -16.39
C CYS A 17 -6.33 3.01 -15.31
N TYR A 18 -5.35 2.22 -14.83
CA TYR A 18 -5.59 1.31 -13.71
C TYR A 18 -5.03 1.92 -12.43
N SER A 19 -5.85 1.94 -11.38
CA SER A 19 -5.38 2.28 -10.05
C SER A 19 -4.42 1.22 -9.57
N GLN A 20 -3.30 1.65 -8.99
CA GLN A 20 -2.32 0.76 -8.40
C GLN A 20 -2.36 0.88 -6.88
N ILE A 21 -2.65 -0.22 -6.23
CA ILE A 21 -2.69 -0.29 -4.78
C ILE A 21 -1.39 -0.91 -4.28
N THR A 22 -0.72 -0.21 -3.38
CA THR A 22 0.48 -0.69 -2.72
C THR A 22 0.27 -0.67 -1.22
N ILE A 23 0.57 -1.79 -0.58
CA ILE A 23 0.53 -1.93 0.87
C ILE A 23 1.97 -1.88 1.37
N LYS A 24 2.25 -0.96 2.27
CA LYS A 24 3.57 -0.86 2.88
C LYS A 24 3.48 -1.18 4.36
N HIS A 25 4.25 -2.16 4.76
CA HIS A 25 4.32 -2.64 6.15
C HIS A 25 5.63 -2.17 6.76
N PHE A 26 5.55 -1.43 7.85
CA PHE A 26 6.70 -0.91 8.56
C PHE A 26 6.78 -1.56 9.93
N ASN A 27 7.89 -2.18 10.24
CA ASN A 27 8.11 -2.79 11.55
C ASN A 27 9.58 -2.61 11.93
N ALA A 28 9.92 -3.02 13.13
CA ALA A 28 11.29 -2.97 13.65
C ALA A 28 11.81 -4.39 13.83
N SER A 29 13.13 -4.58 13.73
CA SER A 29 13.76 -5.89 13.90
C SER A 29 13.40 -6.53 15.24
N TRP A 30 13.38 -5.72 16.32
CA TRP A 30 13.08 -6.22 17.66
C TRP A 30 11.62 -6.67 17.82
N ASN A 31 10.75 -6.33 16.87
CA ASN A 31 9.32 -6.67 16.88
C ASN A 31 8.95 -7.63 15.74
N ALA A 32 9.92 -8.31 15.16
CA ALA A 32 9.71 -9.13 13.96
C ALA A 32 8.69 -10.27 14.15
N THR A 33 8.52 -10.77 15.38
CA THR A 33 7.53 -11.79 15.66
C THR A 33 6.10 -11.32 15.42
N ASN A 34 5.90 -10.01 15.40
CA ASN A 34 4.58 -9.39 15.16
C ASN A 34 4.43 -8.87 13.74
N ASN A 35 5.29 -9.30 12.82
CA ASN A 35 5.11 -9.01 11.41
C ASN A 35 3.75 -9.52 10.94
N VAL A 36 3.07 -8.72 10.15
CA VAL A 36 1.74 -9.07 9.63
C VAL A 36 1.92 -9.93 8.38
N ILE A 37 2.10 -11.21 8.58
CA ILE A 37 2.46 -12.13 7.49
C ILE A 37 1.31 -12.40 6.51
N TRP A 38 0.07 -12.27 6.95
CA TRP A 38 -1.09 -12.51 6.09
C TRP A 38 -1.31 -11.41 5.03
N LEU A 39 -0.55 -10.31 5.10
CA LEU A 39 -0.61 -9.30 4.04
C LEU A 39 -0.30 -9.89 2.66
N LYS A 40 0.55 -10.91 2.62
CA LYS A 40 0.93 -11.58 1.36
C LYS A 40 -0.25 -12.28 0.68
N SER A 41 -1.33 -12.54 1.43
CA SER A 41 -2.51 -13.19 0.87
C SER A 41 -3.58 -12.21 0.40
N LEU A 42 -3.34 -10.90 0.54
CA LEU A 42 -4.22 -9.87 -0.03
C LEU A 42 -4.18 -9.92 -1.55
N THR A 43 -5.31 -9.60 -2.18
CA THR A 43 -5.41 -9.60 -3.64
C THR A 43 -5.55 -8.18 -4.18
N ASP A 44 -5.21 -8.01 -5.46
CA ASP A 44 -5.35 -6.75 -6.21
C ASP A 44 -4.49 -5.62 -5.66
N CYS A 45 -3.34 -5.98 -5.10
CA CYS A 45 -2.38 -5.03 -4.55
C CYS A 45 -0.98 -5.63 -4.59
N SER A 46 0.03 -4.77 -4.41
CA SER A 46 1.39 -5.22 -4.14
C SER A 46 1.71 -4.94 -2.68
N VAL A 47 2.55 -5.78 -2.08
CA VAL A 47 2.90 -5.68 -0.66
C VAL A 47 4.41 -5.54 -0.52
N LYS A 48 4.84 -4.57 0.29
CA LYS A 48 6.25 -4.35 0.59
C LYS A 48 6.45 -4.25 2.09
N TYR A 49 7.49 -4.92 2.57
CA TYR A 49 7.88 -4.91 3.98
C TYR A 49 9.14 -4.10 4.18
N TYR A 50 9.12 -3.20 5.16
CA TYR A 50 10.26 -2.35 5.49
C TYR A 50 10.62 -2.48 6.97
N ASP A 51 11.93 -2.57 7.23
CA ASP A 51 12.47 -2.57 8.59
C ASP A 51 13.03 -1.17 8.89
N ILE A 52 12.33 -0.43 9.74
CA ILE A 52 12.72 0.94 10.07
C ILE A 52 13.96 1.03 10.95
N THR A 53 14.38 -0.09 11.55
CA THR A 53 15.64 -0.11 12.29
C THR A 53 16.84 -0.16 11.36
N LYS A 54 16.67 -0.77 10.17
CA LYS A 54 17.71 -0.77 9.14
C LYS A 54 17.69 0.50 8.30
N TYR A 55 16.51 1.07 8.10
CA TYR A 55 16.30 2.24 7.25
C TYR A 55 15.55 3.32 8.04
N PRO A 56 16.22 3.97 9.02
CA PRO A 56 15.53 4.90 9.91
C PRO A 56 14.93 6.12 9.24
N GLU A 57 15.42 6.48 8.06
CA GLU A 57 14.84 7.58 7.27
C GLU A 57 13.40 7.30 6.85
N LEU A 58 13.02 6.05 6.75
CA LEU A 58 11.66 5.67 6.38
C LEU A 58 10.66 6.00 7.49
N GLN A 59 11.11 5.95 8.75
CA GLN A 59 10.27 6.31 9.87
C GLN A 59 9.80 7.76 9.78
N LYS A 60 10.70 8.66 9.39
CA LYS A 60 10.37 10.07 9.21
C LYS A 60 9.54 10.30 7.97
N ARG A 61 9.95 9.69 6.86
CA ARG A 61 9.29 9.88 5.56
C ARG A 61 7.82 9.48 5.61
N TYR A 62 7.52 8.35 6.24
CA TYR A 62 6.16 7.81 6.31
C TYR A 62 5.47 8.08 7.64
N LYS A 63 6.10 8.85 8.51
CA LYS A 63 5.55 9.25 9.82
C LYS A 63 5.10 8.05 10.64
N VAL A 64 5.97 7.05 10.75
CA VAL A 64 5.71 5.84 11.52
C VAL A 64 5.91 6.13 13.00
N VAL A 65 4.86 6.08 13.78
CA VAL A 65 4.86 6.41 15.21
C VAL A 65 4.91 5.14 16.06
N VAL A 66 4.27 4.09 15.62
CA VAL A 66 4.22 2.79 16.30
C VAL A 66 4.51 1.69 15.28
N VAL A 67 4.91 0.51 15.78
CA VAL A 67 5.18 -0.63 14.91
C VAL A 67 4.42 -1.86 15.39
N PRO A 68 3.88 -2.67 14.46
CA PRO A 68 3.85 -2.42 13.03
C PRO A 68 2.86 -1.33 12.61
N THR A 69 3.14 -0.66 11.50
CA THR A 69 2.20 0.25 10.84
C THR A 69 2.03 -0.23 9.41
N ILE A 70 0.79 -0.28 8.96
CA ILE A 70 0.45 -0.65 7.58
C ILE A 70 -0.19 0.56 6.92
N VAL A 71 0.32 0.94 5.76
CA VAL A 71 -0.20 2.08 5.00
C VAL A 71 -0.62 1.60 3.63
N VAL A 72 -1.83 1.97 3.24
CA VAL A 72 -2.39 1.66 1.93
C VAL A 72 -2.22 2.88 1.04
N PHE A 73 -1.57 2.69 -0.11
CA PHE A 73 -1.39 3.73 -1.11
C PHE A 73 -2.16 3.40 -2.37
N GLN A 74 -2.77 4.42 -2.95
CA GLN A 74 -3.39 4.33 -4.26
C GLN A 74 -2.70 5.35 -5.16
N ASP A 75 -2.05 4.87 -6.22
CA ASP A 75 -1.32 5.72 -7.16
C ASP A 75 -0.33 6.66 -6.46
N GLY A 76 0.31 6.16 -5.41
CA GLY A 76 1.32 6.90 -4.67
C GLY A 76 0.80 7.77 -3.53
N GLU A 77 -0.51 7.86 -3.36
CA GLU A 77 -1.12 8.64 -2.28
C GLU A 77 -1.62 7.75 -1.17
N GLU A 78 -1.35 8.14 0.07
CA GLU A 78 -1.87 7.43 1.23
C GLU A 78 -3.38 7.60 1.32
N ILE A 79 -4.11 6.47 1.38
CA ILE A 79 -5.56 6.49 1.49
C ILE A 79 -6.05 5.90 2.80
N GLU A 80 -5.28 5.03 3.44
CA GLU A 80 -5.66 4.40 4.69
C GLU A 80 -4.42 3.99 5.48
N ARG A 81 -4.52 4.01 6.81
CA ARG A 81 -3.41 3.68 7.69
C ARG A 81 -3.91 2.87 8.88
N TYR A 82 -3.20 1.80 9.20
CA TYR A 82 -3.51 0.92 10.33
C TYR A 82 -2.30 0.87 11.24
N GLN A 83 -2.52 1.14 12.52
CA GLN A 83 -1.44 1.22 13.50
C GLN A 83 -1.59 0.12 14.55
N ALA A 84 -0.45 -0.31 15.09
CA ALA A 84 -0.41 -1.31 16.14
C ALA A 84 -1.05 -0.82 17.43
N ASP A 85 -1.46 -1.77 18.25
CA ASP A 85 -1.91 -1.50 19.62
C ASP A 85 -0.72 -1.33 20.57
N ILE A 86 -1.00 -1.15 21.85
CA ILE A 86 0.05 -0.93 22.86
C ILE A 86 0.95 -2.14 23.09
N SER A 87 0.56 -3.32 22.61
CA SER A 87 1.39 -4.53 22.68
C SER A 87 2.21 -4.77 21.42
N PHE A 88 2.28 -3.79 20.53
CA PHE A 88 3.00 -3.85 19.25
C PHE A 88 2.46 -4.94 18.33
N LYS A 89 1.15 -5.17 18.37
CA LYS A 89 0.46 -6.11 17.49
C LYS A 89 -0.57 -5.38 16.66
N MET A 90 -0.78 -5.86 15.43
CA MET A 90 -1.72 -5.25 14.51
C MET A 90 -3.15 -5.71 14.82
N PRO A 91 -4.04 -4.77 15.23
CA PRO A 91 -5.44 -5.14 15.49
C PRO A 91 -6.27 -5.26 14.21
N ALA A 92 -5.85 -4.61 13.12
CA ALA A 92 -6.57 -4.70 11.86
C ALA A 92 -6.55 -6.11 11.32
N THR A 93 -7.66 -6.52 10.72
CA THR A 93 -7.81 -7.86 10.15
C THR A 93 -7.55 -7.83 8.64
N LYS A 94 -7.28 -9.00 8.09
CA LYS A 94 -7.14 -9.17 6.65
C LYS A 94 -8.39 -8.68 5.92
N SER A 95 -9.56 -9.01 6.47
CA SER A 95 -10.85 -8.61 5.89
C SER A 95 -10.99 -7.09 5.81
N GLU A 96 -10.61 -6.38 6.87
CA GLU A 96 -10.68 -4.92 6.88
C GLU A 96 -9.80 -4.29 5.80
N ILE A 97 -8.58 -4.79 5.68
CA ILE A 97 -7.63 -4.21 4.71
C ILE A 97 -8.05 -4.58 3.28
N GLN A 98 -8.49 -5.82 3.06
CA GLN A 98 -8.98 -6.23 1.74
C GLN A 98 -10.19 -5.38 1.34
N GLU A 99 -11.08 -5.10 2.27
CA GLU A 99 -12.24 -4.25 2.00
C GLU A 99 -11.82 -2.83 1.58
N ALA A 100 -10.83 -2.26 2.26
CA ALA A 100 -10.31 -0.94 1.90
C ALA A 100 -9.71 -0.95 0.49
N ILE A 101 -8.99 -2.01 0.13
CA ILE A 101 -8.43 -2.17 -1.22
C ILE A 101 -9.57 -2.23 -2.25
N ASP A 102 -10.58 -3.04 -1.99
CA ASP A 102 -11.70 -3.24 -2.91
C ASP A 102 -12.48 -1.95 -3.11
N GLU A 103 -12.71 -1.20 -2.04
CA GLU A 103 -13.39 0.10 -2.11
C GLU A 103 -12.57 1.11 -2.93
N ALA A 104 -11.26 1.12 -2.74
CA ALA A 104 -10.38 2.01 -3.49
C ALA A 104 -10.44 1.73 -4.99
N ILE A 105 -10.40 0.45 -5.36
CA ILE A 105 -10.49 0.02 -6.76
C ILE A 105 -11.83 0.42 -7.36
N MET A 106 -12.89 0.36 -6.58
CA MET A 106 -14.22 0.74 -7.03
C MET A 106 -14.47 2.24 -7.02
N GLY A 107 -13.46 3.04 -6.64
CA GLY A 107 -13.57 4.50 -6.62
C GLY A 107 -14.25 5.04 -5.37
N GLY A 108 -14.23 4.30 -4.26
CA GLY A 108 -14.85 4.68 -2.99
C GLY A 108 -14.09 5.73 -2.17
N PHE A 109 -12.89 6.09 -2.61
CA PHE A 109 -12.07 7.10 -1.93
C PHE A 109 -11.93 8.35 -2.76
#